data_bd38d036219ac9fa59562b7308238956
#
_entry.id   bd38d036219ac9fa59562b7308238956
#
_cell.length_a   1.000
_cell.length_b   1.000
_cell.length_c   1.000
_cell.angle_alpha   90.00
_cell.angle_beta   90.00
_cell.angle_gamma   90.00
#
_symmetry.space_group_name_H-M   'P 1'
#
loop_
_entity.id
_entity.type
_entity.pdbx_description
1 polymer ?
#
loop_
_entity_poly.entity_id
_entity_poly.type
_entity_poly.pdbx_seq_one_letter_code
_entity_poly.pdbx_strand_id
1 'polypeptide(L)'
;MFLEIKGIKKSFEGKTVLDGIDLEVKRGEVVAIIGPSGTGKSTLLRCINLLEMPDEGTVTIGELEVTAPKIKRKEQYDLRGQTSMVFQQYNLFANKTALENITEPLTRVKHLKKEEARRQGREILKVVGLTEKEKEYPSRMSGGQQQRVGIGRALATHPKVMLLDEPTSSLDPELVGEVLDVVRTLASKHITMLITTHEMDFARSVADRVLFLADGRIQEEGTPKQIFDFPKTERLKIFLSHYHS
;
A
#
# COMPACT_ATOMS: atom_id res chain seq x y z
N MET A 1 13.17 14.52 3.38
CA MET A 1 11.80 14.09 3.05
C MET A 1 11.90 12.96 2.05
N PHE A 2 11.02 11.95 2.06
CA PHE A 2 11.19 10.78 1.21
C PHE A 2 10.03 10.60 0.22
N LEU A 3 8.77 10.78 0.68
CA LEU A 3 7.59 10.97 -0.13
C LEU A 3 6.92 12.26 0.30
N GLU A 4 6.58 13.12 -0.64
CA GLU A 4 5.82 14.35 -0.42
C GLU A 4 4.67 14.43 -1.41
N ILE A 5 3.51 14.79 -0.92
CA ILE A 5 2.29 15.01 -1.69
C ILE A 5 1.80 16.42 -1.38
N LYS A 6 1.53 17.22 -2.40
CA LYS A 6 1.05 18.60 -2.26
C LYS A 6 -0.19 18.83 -3.10
N GLY A 7 -1.26 19.23 -2.44
CA GLY A 7 -2.49 19.70 -3.06
C GLY A 7 -3.16 18.70 -3.99
N ILE A 8 -3.06 17.38 -3.72
CA ILE A 8 -3.68 16.37 -4.58
C ILE A 8 -5.19 16.50 -4.56
N LYS A 9 -5.76 16.75 -5.76
CA LYS A 9 -7.20 16.72 -6.01
C LYS A 9 -7.55 15.64 -7.01
N LYS A 10 -8.71 15.02 -6.79
CA LYS A 10 -9.28 14.05 -7.72
C LYS A 10 -10.80 14.07 -7.68
N SER A 11 -11.40 14.15 -8.85
CA SER A 11 -12.85 14.06 -9.04
C SER A 11 -13.19 12.96 -10.04
N PHE A 12 -14.36 12.36 -9.90
CA PHE A 12 -14.95 11.41 -10.84
C PHE A 12 -16.37 11.90 -11.18
N GLU A 13 -16.67 12.06 -12.44
CA GLU A 13 -18.01 12.48 -12.91
C GLU A 13 -18.56 13.71 -12.17
N GLY A 14 -17.69 14.69 -11.92
CA GLY A 14 -18.04 15.93 -11.21
C GLY A 14 -18.11 15.83 -9.68
N LYS A 15 -17.95 14.64 -9.10
CA LYS A 15 -17.91 14.45 -7.65
C LYS A 15 -16.45 14.47 -7.17
N THR A 16 -16.10 15.41 -6.32
CA THR A 16 -14.78 15.50 -5.68
C THR A 16 -14.61 14.35 -4.68
N VAL A 17 -13.52 13.59 -4.81
CA VAL A 17 -13.15 12.47 -3.94
C VAL A 17 -11.93 12.81 -3.10
N LEU A 18 -10.96 13.56 -3.65
CA LEU A 18 -9.82 14.12 -2.92
C LEU A 18 -9.81 15.63 -3.16
N ASP A 19 -9.67 16.39 -2.10
CA ASP A 19 -9.81 17.86 -2.11
C ASP A 19 -8.60 18.51 -1.42
N GLY A 20 -7.47 18.55 -2.14
CA GLY A 20 -6.26 19.23 -1.67
C GLY A 20 -5.55 18.45 -0.55
N ILE A 21 -5.15 17.22 -0.82
CA ILE A 21 -4.40 16.39 0.13
C ILE A 21 -2.92 16.81 0.15
N ASP A 22 -2.44 17.15 1.33
CA ASP A 22 -1.02 17.34 1.64
C ASP A 22 -0.56 16.23 2.58
N LEU A 23 0.59 15.61 2.28
CA LEU A 23 1.15 14.54 3.10
C LEU A 23 2.66 14.44 2.89
N GLU A 24 3.40 14.32 3.98
CA GLU A 24 4.83 14.03 3.98
C GLU A 24 5.09 12.70 4.66
N VAL A 25 5.96 11.88 4.10
CA VAL A 25 6.34 10.59 4.70
C VAL A 25 7.87 10.50 4.76
N LYS A 26 8.39 10.12 5.91
CA LYS A 26 9.83 9.90 6.12
C LYS A 26 10.25 8.53 5.58
N ARG A 27 11.54 8.39 5.32
CA ARG A 27 12.09 7.09 4.94
C ARG A 27 11.95 6.09 6.09
N GLY A 28 11.43 4.90 5.77
CA GLY A 28 11.20 3.84 6.76
C GLY A 28 9.96 4.04 7.62
N GLU A 29 9.19 5.11 7.41
CA GLU A 29 7.95 5.39 8.15
C GLU A 29 6.80 4.52 7.62
N VAL A 30 6.01 4.00 8.54
CA VAL A 30 4.76 3.31 8.27
C VAL A 30 3.59 4.23 8.60
N VAL A 31 2.84 4.62 7.59
CA VAL A 31 1.67 5.48 7.73
C VAL A 31 0.40 4.67 7.45
N ALA A 32 -0.48 4.57 8.45
CA ALA A 32 -1.80 3.97 8.28
C ALA A 32 -2.83 5.05 7.92
N ILE A 33 -3.67 4.77 6.93
CA ILE A 33 -4.76 5.64 6.50
C ILE A 33 -6.07 4.94 6.86
N ILE A 34 -6.81 5.52 7.78
CA ILE A 34 -8.11 5.04 8.24
C ILE A 34 -9.22 6.01 7.84
N GLY A 35 -10.46 5.56 7.89
CA GLY A 35 -11.63 6.38 7.58
C GLY A 35 -12.78 5.57 6.97
N PRO A 36 -13.98 6.15 6.84
CA PRO A 36 -15.14 5.50 6.29
C PRO A 36 -14.92 4.96 4.87
N SER A 37 -15.72 3.98 4.45
CA SER A 37 -15.67 3.48 3.07
C SER A 37 -16.07 4.59 2.09
N GLY A 38 -15.43 4.63 0.91
CA GLY A 38 -15.72 5.61 -0.13
C GLY A 38 -15.14 7.02 0.09
N THR A 39 -14.32 7.25 1.13
CA THR A 39 -13.73 8.57 1.42
C THR A 39 -12.48 8.91 0.62
N GLY A 40 -12.06 8.04 -0.32
CA GLY A 40 -10.93 8.31 -1.19
C GLY A 40 -9.61 7.66 -0.78
N LYS A 41 -9.56 6.79 0.25
CA LYS A 41 -8.33 6.11 0.71
C LYS A 41 -7.59 5.39 -0.43
N SER A 42 -8.28 4.49 -1.13
CA SER A 42 -7.72 3.77 -2.29
C SER A 42 -7.38 4.70 -3.45
N THR A 43 -8.19 5.74 -3.67
CA THR A 43 -7.94 6.76 -4.69
C THR A 43 -6.65 7.52 -4.40
N LEU A 44 -6.39 7.86 -3.13
CA LEU A 44 -5.14 8.51 -2.73
C LEU A 44 -3.93 7.64 -3.04
N LEU A 45 -3.94 6.35 -2.63
CA LEU A 45 -2.85 5.43 -2.96
C LEU A 45 -2.64 5.29 -4.48
N ARG A 46 -3.72 5.23 -5.25
CA ARG A 46 -3.66 5.15 -6.72
C ARG A 46 -3.17 6.45 -7.37
N CYS A 47 -3.46 7.60 -6.80
CA CYS A 47 -2.88 8.88 -7.26
C CYS A 47 -1.38 8.95 -6.98
N ILE A 48 -0.91 8.43 -5.83
CA ILE A 48 0.52 8.42 -5.49
C ILE A 48 1.35 7.62 -6.49
N ASN A 49 0.85 6.49 -6.99
CA ASN A 49 1.56 5.71 -8.00
C ASN A 49 1.06 5.96 -9.44
N LEU A 50 0.22 6.96 -9.62
CA LEU A 50 -0.34 7.37 -10.93
C LEU A 50 -1.13 6.26 -11.66
N LEU A 51 -1.68 5.28 -10.94
CA LEU A 51 -2.72 4.39 -11.50
C LEU A 51 -4.00 5.16 -11.76
N GLU A 52 -4.32 6.10 -10.88
CA GLU A 52 -5.30 7.17 -11.13
C GLU A 52 -4.53 8.48 -11.31
N MET A 53 -4.79 9.19 -12.40
CA MET A 53 -4.16 10.48 -12.62
C MET A 53 -4.86 11.51 -11.73
N PRO A 54 -4.13 12.20 -10.83
CA PRO A 54 -4.71 13.32 -10.09
C PRO A 54 -5.08 14.46 -11.06
N ASP A 55 -6.09 15.23 -10.69
CA ASP A 55 -6.53 16.37 -11.50
C ASP A 55 -5.62 17.59 -11.24
N GLU A 56 -5.16 17.73 -9.99
CA GLU A 56 -4.21 18.75 -9.54
C GLU A 56 -3.24 18.18 -8.51
N GLY A 57 -2.15 18.90 -8.27
CA GLY A 57 -1.19 18.63 -7.21
C GLY A 57 0.09 17.95 -7.68
N THR A 58 0.97 17.69 -6.74
CA THR A 58 2.33 17.19 -6.98
C THR A 58 2.61 15.97 -6.12
N VAL A 59 3.31 14.98 -6.69
CA VAL A 59 3.86 13.81 -5.98
C VAL A 59 5.37 13.81 -6.17
N THR A 60 6.11 13.81 -5.06
CA THR A 60 7.58 13.75 -5.04
C THR A 60 8.04 12.50 -4.30
N ILE A 61 8.93 11.69 -4.90
CA ILE A 61 9.58 10.53 -4.26
C ILE A 61 11.09 10.65 -4.44
N GLY A 62 11.78 10.99 -3.37
CA GLY A 62 13.21 11.30 -3.41
C GLY A 62 13.47 12.56 -4.27
N GLU A 63 14.14 12.40 -5.39
CA GLU A 63 14.44 13.51 -6.34
C GLU A 63 13.45 13.58 -7.52
N LEU A 64 12.54 12.62 -7.62
CA LEU A 64 11.57 12.57 -8.71
C LEU A 64 10.30 13.30 -8.29
N GLU A 65 9.96 14.34 -9.02
CA GLU A 65 8.73 15.12 -8.84
C GLU A 65 7.88 15.06 -10.11
N VAL A 66 6.58 14.90 -9.92
CA VAL A 66 5.58 14.94 -11.00
C VAL A 66 4.40 15.83 -10.57
N THR A 67 3.94 16.67 -11.49
CA THR A 67 2.87 17.64 -11.23
C THR A 67 1.73 17.47 -12.23
N ALA A 68 0.53 17.21 -11.72
CA ALA A 68 -0.70 17.13 -12.51
C ALA A 68 -1.15 18.53 -12.99
N PRO A 69 -1.91 18.62 -14.08
CA PRO A 69 -2.32 17.50 -14.96
C PRO A 69 -1.28 17.14 -16.04
N LYS A 70 -0.16 17.83 -16.12
CA LYS A 70 0.80 17.72 -17.23
C LYS A 70 1.90 16.68 -16.96
N ILE A 71 1.52 15.45 -16.60
CA ILE A 71 2.47 14.36 -16.33
C ILE A 71 2.81 13.65 -17.63
N LYS A 72 4.09 13.66 -18.02
CA LYS A 72 4.58 12.96 -19.21
C LYS A 72 4.62 11.45 -18.97
N ARG A 73 4.45 10.67 -20.04
CA ARG A 73 4.48 9.21 -19.97
C ARG A 73 5.77 8.66 -19.35
N LYS A 74 6.91 9.30 -19.61
CA LYS A 74 8.19 8.91 -19.00
C LYS A 74 8.19 9.15 -17.49
N GLU A 75 7.74 10.31 -17.04
CA GLU A 75 7.64 10.66 -15.61
C GLU A 75 6.71 9.68 -14.87
N GLN A 76 5.57 9.33 -15.48
CA GLN A 76 4.66 8.30 -14.97
C GLN A 76 5.35 6.94 -14.80
N TYR A 77 6.16 6.54 -15.80
CA TYR A 77 6.89 5.27 -15.76
C TYR A 77 7.98 5.29 -14.68
N ASP A 78 8.72 6.38 -14.60
CA ASP A 78 9.81 6.57 -13.62
C ASP A 78 9.25 6.56 -12.18
N LEU A 79 8.11 7.23 -11.93
CA LEU A 79 7.46 7.26 -10.62
C LEU A 79 6.89 5.88 -10.22
N ARG A 80 6.27 5.17 -11.15
CA ARG A 80 5.83 3.78 -10.93
C ARG A 80 6.99 2.85 -10.62
N GLY A 81 8.18 3.12 -11.16
CA GLY A 81 9.40 2.39 -10.84
C GLY A 81 9.91 2.62 -9.40
N GLN A 82 9.47 3.69 -8.73
CA GLN A 82 9.81 4.00 -7.34
C GLN A 82 8.82 3.39 -6.33
N THR A 83 7.64 2.98 -6.80
CA THR A 83 6.55 2.48 -5.96
C THR A 83 6.18 1.04 -6.28
N SER A 84 5.54 0.36 -5.36
CA SER A 84 4.80 -0.86 -5.64
C SER A 84 3.45 -0.83 -4.94
N MET A 85 2.46 -1.49 -5.53
CA MET A 85 1.12 -1.53 -4.97
C MET A 85 0.67 -2.96 -4.71
N VAL A 86 0.14 -3.19 -3.52
CA VAL A 86 -0.59 -4.38 -3.12
C VAL A 86 -2.06 -4.02 -3.12
N PHE A 87 -2.86 -4.79 -3.83
CA PHE A 87 -4.29 -4.53 -3.99
C PHE A 87 -5.12 -5.38 -3.02
N GLN A 88 -6.33 -4.96 -2.77
CA GLN A 88 -7.34 -5.71 -2.02
C GLN A 88 -7.59 -7.08 -2.64
N GLN A 89 -7.74 -7.16 -3.96
CA GLN A 89 -7.74 -8.41 -4.71
C GLN A 89 -6.29 -8.77 -5.04
N TYR A 90 -5.94 -10.03 -4.91
CA TYR A 90 -4.56 -10.54 -5.01
C TYR A 90 -3.87 -10.22 -6.34
N ASN A 91 -4.65 -10.13 -7.44
CA ASN A 91 -4.18 -9.81 -8.80
C ASN A 91 -2.98 -10.65 -9.27
N LEU A 92 -2.95 -11.93 -8.87
CA LEU A 92 -1.90 -12.85 -9.29
C LEU A 92 -2.12 -13.32 -10.73
N PHE A 93 -1.02 -13.61 -11.41
CA PHE A 93 -1.07 -14.33 -12.68
C PHE A 93 -1.49 -15.78 -12.43
N ALA A 94 -2.72 -16.12 -12.82
CA ALA A 94 -3.31 -17.44 -12.55
C ALA A 94 -2.52 -18.62 -13.19
N ASN A 95 -1.83 -18.35 -14.31
CA ASN A 95 -1.01 -19.31 -15.05
C ASN A 95 0.46 -19.34 -14.61
N LYS A 96 0.81 -18.75 -13.47
CA LYS A 96 2.16 -18.73 -12.89
C LYS A 96 2.14 -19.24 -11.47
N THR A 97 3.21 -19.93 -11.10
CA THR A 97 3.41 -20.40 -9.72
C THR A 97 3.68 -19.21 -8.78
N ALA A 98 3.69 -19.46 -7.45
CA ALA A 98 4.04 -18.46 -6.46
C ALA A 98 5.41 -17.82 -6.75
N LEU A 99 6.43 -18.64 -7.00
CA LEU A 99 7.77 -18.15 -7.35
C LEU A 99 7.74 -17.33 -8.64
N GLU A 100 7.05 -17.80 -9.68
CA GLU A 100 6.98 -17.09 -10.95
C GLU A 100 6.22 -15.76 -10.85
N ASN A 101 5.18 -15.68 -10.03
CA ASN A 101 4.50 -14.41 -9.73
C ASN A 101 5.46 -13.39 -9.10
N ILE A 102 6.27 -13.82 -8.14
CA ILE A 102 7.24 -12.95 -7.46
C ILE A 102 8.38 -12.55 -8.42
N THR A 103 8.83 -13.47 -9.27
CA THR A 103 9.99 -13.21 -10.15
C THR A 103 9.64 -12.50 -11.45
N GLU A 104 8.37 -12.39 -11.80
CA GLU A 104 7.92 -11.71 -13.03
C GLU A 104 8.44 -10.28 -13.14
N PRO A 105 8.28 -9.40 -12.12
CA PRO A 105 8.82 -8.05 -12.21
C PRO A 105 10.35 -8.01 -12.26
N LEU A 106 11.03 -8.97 -11.65
CA LEU A 106 12.49 -9.05 -11.72
C LEU A 106 12.99 -9.34 -13.13
N THR A 107 12.30 -10.22 -13.85
CA THR A 107 12.68 -10.60 -15.21
C THR A 107 12.18 -9.62 -16.27
N ARG A 108 10.94 -9.12 -16.16
CA ARG A 108 10.32 -8.27 -17.17
C ARG A 108 10.64 -6.79 -17.02
N VAL A 109 10.79 -6.31 -15.78
CA VAL A 109 11.02 -4.88 -15.51
C VAL A 109 12.48 -4.62 -15.18
N LYS A 110 13.10 -5.43 -14.32
CA LYS A 110 14.52 -5.28 -13.93
C LYS A 110 15.48 -6.00 -14.86
N HIS A 111 14.98 -6.77 -15.84
CA HIS A 111 15.77 -7.51 -16.84
C HIS A 111 16.83 -8.45 -16.24
N LEU A 112 16.58 -8.99 -15.03
CA LEU A 112 17.48 -9.94 -14.40
C LEU A 112 17.50 -11.27 -15.15
N LYS A 113 18.65 -11.95 -15.13
CA LYS A 113 18.75 -13.32 -15.61
C LYS A 113 17.84 -14.24 -14.77
N LYS A 114 17.26 -15.26 -15.41
CA LYS A 114 16.24 -16.13 -14.80
C LYS A 114 16.72 -16.78 -13.49
N GLU A 115 17.97 -17.23 -13.44
CA GLU A 115 18.53 -17.85 -12.24
C GLU A 115 18.67 -16.86 -11.07
N GLU A 116 19.13 -15.65 -11.36
CA GLU A 116 19.25 -14.60 -10.35
C GLU A 116 17.86 -14.17 -9.83
N ALA A 117 16.88 -14.00 -10.73
CA ALA A 117 15.50 -13.71 -10.35
C ALA A 117 14.92 -14.82 -9.45
N ARG A 118 15.16 -16.10 -9.77
CA ARG A 118 14.73 -17.23 -8.94
C ARG A 118 15.38 -17.23 -7.57
N ARG A 119 16.69 -16.94 -7.50
CA ARG A 119 17.40 -16.83 -6.22
C ARG A 119 16.77 -15.77 -5.33
N GLN A 120 16.58 -14.56 -5.86
CA GLN A 120 15.92 -13.46 -5.12
C GLN A 120 14.46 -13.80 -4.78
N GLY A 121 13.72 -14.41 -5.69
CA GLY A 121 12.33 -14.83 -5.46
C GLY A 121 12.19 -15.81 -4.30
N ARG A 122 13.13 -16.77 -4.14
CA ARG A 122 13.14 -17.70 -3.00
C ARG A 122 13.41 -16.99 -1.67
N GLU A 123 14.30 -16.01 -1.64
CA GLU A 123 14.52 -15.22 -0.43
C GLU A 123 13.25 -14.41 -0.05
N ILE A 124 12.53 -13.90 -1.06
CA ILE A 124 11.25 -13.23 -0.82
C ILE A 124 10.19 -14.21 -0.32
N LEU A 125 10.11 -15.42 -0.89
CA LEU A 125 9.20 -16.47 -0.40
C LEU A 125 9.45 -16.80 1.08
N LYS A 126 10.69 -16.81 1.55
CA LYS A 126 11.01 -16.95 2.98
C LYS A 126 10.47 -15.80 3.80
N VAL A 127 10.63 -14.56 3.31
CA VAL A 127 10.12 -13.35 4.01
C VAL A 127 8.62 -13.39 4.18
N VAL A 128 7.88 -13.87 3.16
CA VAL A 128 6.41 -13.95 3.21
C VAL A 128 5.89 -15.31 3.74
N GLY A 129 6.79 -16.19 4.25
CA GLY A 129 6.42 -17.45 4.88
C GLY A 129 5.83 -18.50 3.93
N LEU A 130 6.29 -18.54 2.66
CA LEU A 130 5.73 -19.40 1.62
C LEU A 130 6.78 -20.28 0.91
N THR A 131 7.88 -20.61 1.57
CA THR A 131 8.99 -21.39 0.98
C THR A 131 8.50 -22.71 0.37
N GLU A 132 7.62 -23.43 1.09
CA GLU A 132 7.08 -24.73 0.65
C GLU A 132 6.05 -24.62 -0.49
N LYS A 133 5.64 -23.39 -0.81
CA LYS A 133 4.61 -23.11 -1.83
C LYS A 133 5.19 -22.59 -3.15
N GLU A 134 6.52 -22.63 -3.34
CA GLU A 134 7.17 -22.02 -4.52
C GLU A 134 6.61 -22.48 -5.87
N LYS A 135 6.16 -23.75 -5.95
CA LYS A 135 5.65 -24.38 -7.18
C LYS A 135 4.12 -24.38 -7.28
N GLU A 136 3.43 -23.92 -6.25
CA GLU A 136 1.96 -23.91 -6.25
C GLU A 136 1.41 -22.78 -7.12
N TYR A 137 0.30 -23.06 -7.80
CA TYR A 137 -0.47 -22.08 -8.56
C TYR A 137 -1.51 -21.39 -7.66
N PRO A 138 -1.94 -20.17 -7.97
CA PRO A 138 -2.94 -19.44 -7.17
C PRO A 138 -4.20 -20.25 -6.88
N SER A 139 -4.68 -21.07 -7.83
CA SER A 139 -5.86 -21.93 -7.65
C SER A 139 -5.73 -22.99 -6.55
N ARG A 140 -4.52 -23.27 -6.07
CA ARG A 140 -4.23 -24.23 -4.99
C ARG A 140 -3.78 -23.54 -3.71
N MET A 141 -3.96 -22.23 -3.61
CA MET A 141 -3.53 -21.42 -2.47
C MET A 141 -4.74 -20.78 -1.78
N SER A 142 -4.70 -20.69 -0.45
CA SER A 142 -5.68 -19.91 0.30
C SER A 142 -5.60 -18.43 -0.05
N GLY A 143 -6.65 -17.65 0.26
CA GLY A 143 -6.66 -16.20 0.05
C GLY A 143 -5.48 -15.50 0.74
N GLY A 144 -5.19 -15.85 2.00
CA GLY A 144 -4.04 -15.32 2.73
C GLY A 144 -2.69 -15.68 2.10
N GLN A 145 -2.55 -16.91 1.56
CA GLN A 145 -1.35 -17.29 0.81
C GLN A 145 -1.22 -16.50 -0.49
N GLN A 146 -2.31 -16.33 -1.24
CA GLN A 146 -2.29 -15.53 -2.46
C GLN A 146 -1.93 -14.06 -2.18
N GLN A 147 -2.47 -13.48 -1.10
CA GLN A 147 -2.15 -12.11 -0.70
C GLN A 147 -0.67 -11.97 -0.31
N ARG A 148 -0.12 -12.94 0.42
CA ARG A 148 1.31 -12.96 0.76
C ARG A 148 2.21 -13.07 -0.47
N VAL A 149 1.80 -13.82 -1.51
CA VAL A 149 2.51 -13.81 -2.81
C VAL A 149 2.41 -12.44 -3.48
N GLY A 150 1.25 -11.77 -3.42
CA GLY A 150 1.06 -10.41 -3.92
C GLY A 150 1.99 -9.40 -3.23
N ILE A 151 2.12 -9.48 -1.90
CA ILE A 151 3.08 -8.68 -1.12
C ILE A 151 4.52 -9.01 -1.54
N GLY A 152 4.85 -10.29 -1.69
CA GLY A 152 6.18 -10.72 -2.15
C GLY A 152 6.52 -10.20 -3.55
N ARG A 153 5.56 -10.21 -4.47
CA ARG A 153 5.73 -9.63 -5.82
C ARG A 153 5.97 -8.12 -5.76
N ALA A 154 5.25 -7.41 -4.89
CA ALA A 154 5.45 -5.98 -4.68
C ALA A 154 6.85 -5.69 -4.10
N LEU A 155 7.29 -6.49 -3.12
CA LEU A 155 8.62 -6.39 -2.51
C LEU A 155 9.76 -6.65 -3.52
N ALA A 156 9.55 -7.55 -4.48
CA ALA A 156 10.56 -7.94 -5.47
C ALA A 156 11.08 -6.77 -6.32
N THR A 157 10.29 -5.74 -6.52
CA THR A 157 10.73 -4.55 -7.27
C THR A 157 11.72 -3.67 -6.50
N HIS A 158 11.95 -3.93 -5.21
CA HIS A 158 12.72 -3.09 -4.30
C HIS A 158 12.23 -1.62 -4.35
N PRO A 159 10.94 -1.39 -4.09
CA PRO A 159 10.36 -0.06 -4.20
C PRO A 159 10.88 0.86 -3.11
N LYS A 160 10.90 2.17 -3.38
CA LYS A 160 11.14 3.17 -2.34
C LYS A 160 9.94 3.25 -1.38
N VAL A 161 8.72 3.12 -1.92
CA VAL A 161 7.48 3.19 -1.14
C VAL A 161 6.56 2.04 -1.54
N MET A 162 6.08 1.26 -0.55
CA MET A 162 5.02 0.27 -0.74
C MET A 162 3.67 0.87 -0.39
N LEU A 163 2.70 0.69 -1.25
CA LEU A 163 1.32 1.14 -1.09
C LEU A 163 0.44 -0.11 -0.92
N LEU A 164 -0.19 -0.27 0.24
CA LEU A 164 -1.03 -1.43 0.54
C LEU A 164 -2.49 -0.96 0.67
N ASP A 165 -3.30 -1.35 -0.30
CA ASP A 165 -4.72 -0.98 -0.37
C ASP A 165 -5.57 -2.08 0.23
N GLU A 166 -5.97 -1.92 1.50
CA GLU A 166 -6.80 -2.85 2.27
C GLU A 166 -6.36 -4.32 2.12
N PRO A 167 -5.12 -4.66 2.49
CA PRO A 167 -4.51 -5.96 2.14
C PRO A 167 -5.21 -7.17 2.78
N THR A 168 -6.16 -6.98 3.68
CA THR A 168 -6.87 -8.05 4.42
C THR A 168 -8.37 -8.09 4.15
N SER A 169 -8.96 -7.10 3.50
CA SER A 169 -10.42 -6.93 3.41
C SER A 169 -11.15 -8.01 2.61
N SER A 170 -10.45 -8.77 1.76
CA SER A 170 -11.01 -9.89 0.99
C SER A 170 -10.69 -11.26 1.60
N LEU A 171 -10.20 -11.29 2.85
CA LEU A 171 -9.80 -12.52 3.53
C LEU A 171 -10.82 -12.94 4.59
N ASP A 172 -10.91 -14.25 4.78
CA ASP A 172 -11.57 -14.82 5.96
C ASP A 172 -10.82 -14.36 7.24
N PRO A 173 -11.52 -14.06 8.35
CA PRO A 173 -10.91 -13.56 9.58
C PRO A 173 -9.74 -14.42 10.10
N GLU A 174 -9.80 -15.73 9.93
CA GLU A 174 -8.75 -16.67 10.34
C GLU A 174 -7.42 -16.46 9.58
N LEU A 175 -7.47 -15.91 8.36
CA LEU A 175 -6.31 -15.70 7.49
C LEU A 175 -5.70 -14.29 7.61
N VAL A 176 -6.41 -13.37 8.25
CA VAL A 176 -5.98 -11.96 8.39
C VAL A 176 -4.64 -11.87 9.13
N GLY A 177 -4.51 -12.61 10.24
CA GLY A 177 -3.31 -12.58 11.08
C GLY A 177 -2.02 -12.86 10.32
N GLU A 178 -2.03 -13.89 9.45
CA GLU A 178 -0.85 -14.29 8.68
C GLU A 178 -0.36 -13.19 7.72
N VAL A 179 -1.29 -12.43 7.13
CA VAL A 179 -0.95 -11.32 6.21
C VAL A 179 -0.43 -10.13 7.00
N LEU A 180 -1.06 -9.80 8.13
CA LEU A 180 -0.63 -8.72 9.00
C LEU A 180 0.77 -8.98 9.59
N ASP A 181 1.13 -10.23 9.90
CA ASP A 181 2.46 -10.59 10.39
C ASP A 181 3.55 -10.37 9.33
N VAL A 182 3.24 -10.62 8.06
CA VAL A 182 4.16 -10.25 6.96
C VAL A 182 4.35 -8.74 6.93
N VAL A 183 3.27 -7.95 7.03
CA VAL A 183 3.38 -6.48 7.02
C VAL A 183 4.17 -5.98 8.24
N ARG A 184 3.97 -6.56 9.45
CA ARG A 184 4.79 -6.27 10.65
C ARG A 184 6.27 -6.55 10.39
N THR A 185 6.57 -7.68 9.74
CA THR A 185 7.96 -8.04 9.37
C THR A 185 8.57 -7.02 8.41
N LEU A 186 7.81 -6.49 7.45
CA LEU A 186 8.28 -5.45 6.54
C LEU A 186 8.49 -4.11 7.26
N ALA A 187 7.62 -3.76 8.20
CA ALA A 187 7.76 -2.57 9.04
C ALA A 187 9.04 -2.63 9.88
N SER A 188 9.33 -3.77 10.54
CA SER A 188 10.55 -3.96 11.32
C SER A 188 11.84 -3.87 10.49
N LYS A 189 11.75 -4.04 9.17
CA LYS A 189 12.86 -3.83 8.21
C LYS A 189 12.94 -2.40 7.69
N HIS A 190 12.21 -1.47 8.29
CA HIS A 190 12.16 -0.06 7.90
C HIS A 190 11.79 0.18 6.43
N ILE A 191 10.90 -0.63 5.88
CA ILE A 191 10.33 -0.39 4.56
C ILE A 191 9.29 0.73 4.69
N THR A 192 9.42 1.77 3.88
CA THR A 192 8.44 2.88 3.85
C THR A 192 7.12 2.37 3.29
N MET A 193 6.04 2.54 4.05
CA MET A 193 4.72 2.02 3.66
C MET A 193 3.60 3.02 3.93
N LEU A 194 2.65 3.09 2.99
CA LEU A 194 1.33 3.66 3.23
C LEU A 194 0.30 2.52 3.14
N ILE A 195 -0.53 2.39 4.16
CA ILE A 195 -1.44 1.25 4.30
C ILE A 195 -2.84 1.79 4.56
N THR A 196 -3.80 1.49 3.68
CA THR A 196 -5.21 1.66 4.01
C THR A 196 -5.70 0.40 4.72
N THR A 197 -6.41 0.54 5.83
CA THR A 197 -6.87 -0.61 6.60
C THR A 197 -8.14 -0.31 7.41
N HIS A 198 -8.92 -1.34 7.66
CA HIS A 198 -10.01 -1.36 8.61
C HIS A 198 -9.63 -2.11 9.91
N GLU A 199 -8.42 -2.64 10.00
CA GLU A 199 -7.88 -3.32 11.18
C GLU A 199 -7.27 -2.30 12.14
N MET A 200 -8.09 -1.78 13.08
CA MET A 200 -7.67 -0.69 13.98
C MET A 200 -6.54 -1.11 14.92
N ASP A 201 -6.59 -2.32 15.47
CA ASP A 201 -5.56 -2.87 16.36
C ASP A 201 -4.23 -3.06 15.62
N PHE A 202 -4.29 -3.45 14.35
CA PHE A 202 -3.12 -3.54 13.51
C PHE A 202 -2.53 -2.15 13.26
N ALA A 203 -3.35 -1.18 12.83
CA ALA A 203 -2.89 0.19 12.62
C ALA A 203 -2.26 0.77 13.91
N ARG A 204 -2.86 0.50 15.08
CA ARG A 204 -2.35 0.91 16.39
C ARG A 204 -0.97 0.31 16.70
N SER A 205 -0.74 -0.95 16.32
CA SER A 205 0.47 -1.70 16.70
C SER A 205 1.64 -1.53 15.74
N VAL A 206 1.39 -1.13 14.49
CA VAL A 206 2.40 -1.15 13.41
C VAL A 206 2.72 0.22 12.86
N ALA A 207 1.75 1.15 12.86
CA ALA A 207 1.97 2.46 12.27
C ALA A 207 2.79 3.37 13.18
N ASP A 208 3.70 4.13 12.58
CA ASP A 208 4.37 5.25 13.23
C ASP A 208 3.43 6.45 13.31
N ARG A 209 2.57 6.61 12.31
CA ARG A 209 1.58 7.68 12.20
C ARG A 209 0.29 7.17 11.55
N VAL A 210 -0.83 7.72 12.00
CA VAL A 210 -2.16 7.40 11.49
C VAL A 210 -2.80 8.68 10.95
N LEU A 211 -3.39 8.56 9.76
CA LEU A 211 -4.15 9.62 9.10
C LEU A 211 -5.63 9.22 9.08
N PHE A 212 -6.49 10.09 9.53
CA PHE A 212 -7.93 9.94 9.38
C PHE A 212 -8.41 10.73 8.17
N LEU A 213 -8.78 10.01 7.11
CA LEU A 213 -9.29 10.56 5.87
C LEU A 213 -10.83 10.53 5.86
N ALA A 214 -11.45 11.68 5.80
CA ALA A 214 -12.89 11.82 5.64
C ALA A 214 -13.22 13.04 4.78
N ASP A 215 -14.33 12.96 4.05
CA ASP A 215 -14.83 14.05 3.21
C ASP A 215 -13.77 14.61 2.23
N GLY A 216 -12.95 13.71 1.69
CA GLY A 216 -11.88 14.01 0.72
C GLY A 216 -10.66 14.74 1.30
N ARG A 217 -10.52 14.88 2.62
CA ARG A 217 -9.43 15.59 3.31
C ARG A 217 -8.86 14.78 4.46
N ILE A 218 -7.60 15.03 4.81
CA ILE A 218 -7.03 14.56 6.07
C ILE A 218 -7.61 15.42 7.18
N GLN A 219 -8.52 14.86 7.97
CA GLN A 219 -9.22 15.55 9.06
C GLN A 219 -8.40 15.59 10.35
N GLU A 220 -7.61 14.55 10.57
CA GLU A 220 -6.73 14.44 11.73
C GLU A 220 -5.55 13.52 11.42
N GLU A 221 -4.38 13.87 11.96
CA GLU A 221 -3.19 13.03 11.90
C GLU A 221 -2.43 13.05 13.23
N GLY A 222 -1.75 11.96 13.53
CA GLY A 222 -0.97 11.86 14.76
C GLY A 222 -0.38 10.47 14.95
N THR A 223 0.28 10.27 16.09
CA THR A 223 0.70 8.95 16.51
C THR A 223 -0.52 8.05 16.77
N PRO A 224 -0.39 6.71 16.71
CA PRO A 224 -1.49 5.81 17.04
C PRO A 224 -2.15 6.16 18.38
N LYS A 225 -1.36 6.47 19.40
CA LYS A 225 -1.88 6.87 20.71
C LYS A 225 -2.75 8.14 20.63
N GLN A 226 -2.33 9.15 19.88
CA GLN A 226 -3.10 10.39 19.72
C GLN A 226 -4.44 10.13 19.03
N ILE A 227 -4.42 9.36 17.94
CA ILE A 227 -5.60 9.12 17.11
C ILE A 227 -6.60 8.18 17.80
N PHE A 228 -6.14 7.11 18.42
CA PHE A 228 -7.04 6.10 18.98
C PHE A 228 -7.45 6.37 20.43
N ASP A 229 -6.58 6.97 21.25
CA ASP A 229 -6.86 7.20 22.68
C ASP A 229 -7.33 8.64 22.96
N PHE A 230 -6.92 9.59 22.13
CA PHE A 230 -7.19 11.02 22.31
C PHE A 230 -7.68 11.70 21.02
N PRO A 231 -8.73 11.16 20.35
CA PRO A 231 -9.27 11.76 19.13
C PRO A 231 -9.80 13.18 19.41
N LYS A 232 -9.44 14.14 18.55
CA LYS A 232 -9.80 15.55 18.72
C LYS A 232 -11.10 15.88 18.02
N THR A 233 -11.26 15.43 16.76
CA THR A 233 -12.42 15.75 15.94
C THR A 233 -13.62 14.87 16.29
N GLU A 234 -14.82 15.45 16.33
CA GLU A 234 -16.05 14.68 16.55
C GLU A 234 -16.24 13.60 15.47
N ARG A 235 -15.81 13.89 14.23
CA ARG A 235 -15.88 12.93 13.13
C ARG A 235 -15.05 11.68 13.39
N LEU A 236 -13.85 11.81 13.95
CA LEU A 236 -12.99 10.68 14.32
C LEU A 236 -13.57 9.92 15.52
N LYS A 237 -14.08 10.60 16.53
CA LYS A 237 -14.72 9.95 17.70
C LYS A 237 -15.90 9.07 17.27
N ILE A 238 -16.78 9.60 16.42
CA ILE A 238 -17.91 8.84 15.87
C ILE A 238 -17.40 7.64 15.06
N PHE A 239 -16.39 7.83 14.21
CA PHE A 239 -15.81 6.73 13.44
C PHE A 239 -15.26 5.62 14.34
N LEU A 240 -14.48 5.96 15.36
CA LEU A 240 -13.87 4.99 16.27
C LEU A 240 -14.89 4.27 17.18
N SER A 241 -16.01 4.93 17.53
CA SER A 241 -17.04 4.30 18.36
C SER A 241 -17.64 3.03 17.74
N HIS A 242 -17.60 2.89 16.41
CA HIS A 242 -18.06 1.70 15.70
C HIS A 242 -17.07 0.51 15.77
N TYR A 243 -15.85 0.72 16.30
CA TYR A 243 -14.80 -0.30 16.42
C TYR A 243 -14.49 -0.69 17.87
N HIS A 244 -15.13 -0.01 18.85
CA HIS A 244 -14.98 -0.32 20.28
C HIS A 244 -16.13 -1.18 20.85
N SER A 245 -16.89 -1.88 19.96
CA SER A 245 -18.00 -2.77 20.34
C SER A 245 -17.53 -4.21 20.41
#